data_89636d66c7bf6e51f256bc9a49d18c3a
#
_entry.id   89636d66c7bf6e51f256bc9a49d18c3a
#
_cell.length_a   1.000
_cell.length_b   1.000
_cell.length_c   1.000
_cell.angle_alpha   90.00
_cell.angle_beta   90.00
_cell.angle_gamma   90.00
#
_symmetry.space_group_name_H-M   'P 1'
#
loop_
_entity.id
_entity.type
_entity.pdbx_description
1 polymer ?
#
loop_
_entity_poly.entity_id
_entity_poly.type
_entity_poly.pdbx_seq_one_letter_code
_entity_poly.pdbx_strand_id
1 'polypeptide(L)'
;MKTFTLSAVLALVAGAGFAEDLSGHYRVKGTNFDGSIYEGEATITATSEFTCEILWNTGGSTSSGICMRNGNAFTAAYEMGGEIGLVIYLIQDNGTLEGTWTAAGVNAIGTETMTPD
;
A
#
# COMPACT_ATOMS: atom_id res chain seq x y z
N MET A 1 -33.07 -17.41 19.95
CA MET A 1 -32.58 -16.96 19.75
C MET A 1 -31.86 -16.97 19.45
N LYS A 2 -31.88 -17.45 19.19
CA LYS A 2 -31.19 -17.25 18.92
C LYS A 2 -30.53 -16.80 18.37
N THR A 3 -30.61 -16.68 17.91
CA THR A 3 -30.06 -16.21 17.30
C THR A 3 -29.26 -15.51 17.16
N PHE A 4 -29.24 -15.11 17.30
CA PHE A 4 -28.54 -14.25 17.09
C PHE A 4 -27.21 -14.17 17.11
N THR A 5 -26.75 -14.13 17.53
CA THR A 5 -25.35 -14.54 17.56
C THR A 5 -24.69 -14.42 16.22
N LEU A 6 -25.33 -14.79 15.30
CA LEU A 6 -24.84 -14.68 13.95
C LEU A 6 -24.42 -13.27 13.61
N SER A 7 -25.17 -12.32 14.02
CA SER A 7 -24.85 -10.95 13.71
C SER A 7 -23.55 -10.53 14.35
N ALA A 8 -23.26 -11.03 15.52
CA ALA A 8 -22.01 -10.68 16.18
C ALA A 8 -20.82 -11.11 15.35
N VAL A 9 -20.91 -12.28 14.76
CA VAL A 9 -19.82 -12.77 13.93
C VAL A 9 -19.60 -11.86 12.74
N LEU A 10 -20.65 -11.42 12.11
CA LEU A 10 -20.51 -10.54 10.96
C LEU A 10 -19.83 -9.23 11.34
N ALA A 11 -20.17 -8.71 12.49
CA ALA A 11 -19.57 -7.46 12.91
C ALA A 11 -18.06 -7.61 13.06
N LEU A 12 -17.61 -8.74 13.59
CA LEU A 12 -16.19 -8.97 13.75
C LEU A 12 -15.47 -9.02 12.42
N VAL A 13 -16.06 -9.67 11.45
CA VAL A 13 -15.46 -9.77 10.14
C VAL A 13 -15.30 -8.38 9.54
N ALA A 14 -16.33 -7.57 9.64
CA ALA A 14 -16.26 -6.23 9.09
C ALA A 14 -15.19 -5.40 9.78
N GLY A 15 -15.03 -5.58 11.10
CA GLY A 15 -14.06 -4.82 11.84
C GLY A 15 -12.62 -5.16 11.48
N ALA A 16 -12.38 -6.39 11.03
CA ALA A 16 -11.02 -6.80 10.68
C ALA A 16 -10.60 -6.30 9.30
N GLY A 17 -11.53 -5.75 8.56
CA GLY A 17 -11.44 -5.57 7.14
C GLY A 17 -10.13 -5.05 6.59
N PHE A 18 -9.82 -3.78 6.79
CA PHE A 18 -8.69 -3.17 6.11
C PHE A 18 -7.37 -3.88 6.39
N ALA A 19 -7.12 -4.13 7.67
CA ALA A 19 -5.82 -4.67 8.07
C ALA A 19 -5.52 -5.98 7.36
N GLU A 20 -6.51 -6.85 7.28
CA GLU A 20 -6.31 -8.15 6.66
C GLU A 20 -6.31 -8.07 5.15
N ASP A 21 -7.08 -7.14 4.60
CA ASP A 21 -7.20 -7.03 3.16
C ASP A 21 -5.91 -6.56 2.50
N LEU A 22 -5.19 -5.64 3.13
CA LEU A 22 -4.01 -5.04 2.51
C LEU A 22 -2.70 -5.51 3.11
N SER A 23 -2.69 -6.09 4.31
CA SER A 23 -1.45 -6.57 4.90
C SER A 23 -0.90 -7.74 4.11
N GLY A 24 0.43 -7.80 4.00
CA GLY A 24 1.09 -8.93 3.38
C GLY A 24 2.16 -8.51 2.40
N HIS A 25 2.56 -9.46 1.59
CA HIS A 25 3.61 -9.30 0.59
C HIS A 25 3.04 -8.99 -0.77
N TYR A 26 3.73 -8.12 -1.50
CA TYR A 26 3.34 -7.69 -2.83
C TYR A 26 4.54 -7.75 -3.75
N ARG A 27 4.31 -8.06 -5.02
CA ARG A 27 5.28 -7.84 -6.07
C ARG A 27 5.08 -6.45 -6.62
N VAL A 28 6.19 -5.77 -6.89
CA VAL A 28 6.17 -4.35 -7.26
C VAL A 28 6.77 -4.19 -8.64
N LYS A 29 6.10 -3.41 -9.47
CA LYS A 29 6.62 -3.01 -10.77
C LYS A 29 6.25 -1.57 -11.02
N GLY A 30 7.21 -0.75 -11.42
CA GLY A 30 6.93 0.65 -11.63
C GLY A 30 7.87 1.29 -12.63
N THR A 31 7.71 2.60 -12.77
CA THR A 31 8.58 3.39 -13.63
C THR A 31 9.17 4.52 -12.82
N ASN A 32 10.43 4.80 -13.08
CA ASN A 32 11.14 5.95 -12.54
C ASN A 32 10.72 7.21 -13.29
N PHE A 33 11.24 8.36 -12.86
CA PHE A 33 10.90 9.64 -13.47
C PHE A 33 11.32 9.73 -14.94
N ASP A 34 12.35 8.97 -15.32
CA ASP A 34 12.83 8.97 -16.70
C ASP A 34 12.16 7.89 -17.55
N GLY A 35 11.17 7.18 -16.99
CA GLY A 35 10.44 6.13 -17.70
C GLY A 35 11.07 4.75 -17.61
N SER A 36 12.25 4.63 -17.01
CA SER A 36 12.88 3.31 -16.86
C SER A 36 12.09 2.48 -15.86
N ILE A 37 12.08 1.16 -16.04
CA ILE A 37 11.29 0.24 -15.24
C ILE A 37 12.11 -0.24 -14.06
N TYR A 38 11.44 -0.38 -12.89
CA TYR A 38 12.03 -1.03 -11.74
C TYR A 38 11.08 -2.12 -11.25
N GLU A 39 11.64 -3.09 -10.53
CA GLU A 39 10.86 -4.18 -9.96
C GLU A 39 11.37 -4.49 -8.56
N GLY A 40 10.55 -5.18 -7.79
CA GLY A 40 10.91 -5.61 -6.46
C GLY A 40 9.72 -6.11 -5.69
N GLU A 41 9.73 -5.88 -4.40
CA GLU A 41 8.68 -6.35 -3.50
C GLU A 41 8.42 -5.32 -2.42
N ALA A 42 7.25 -5.46 -1.81
CA ALA A 42 6.86 -4.62 -0.69
C ALA A 42 6.12 -5.46 0.33
N THR A 43 6.17 -5.00 1.58
CA THR A 43 5.44 -5.62 2.67
C THR A 43 4.63 -4.53 3.37
N ILE A 44 3.35 -4.78 3.54
CA ILE A 44 2.45 -3.89 4.27
C ILE A 44 2.10 -4.56 5.60
N THR A 45 2.27 -3.83 6.70
CA THR A 45 1.95 -4.30 8.03
C THR A 45 0.95 -3.35 8.68
N ALA A 46 -0.24 -3.84 8.98
CA ALA A 46 -1.28 -3.03 9.58
C ALA A 46 -0.87 -2.58 10.98
N THR A 47 -1.13 -1.31 11.31
CA THR A 47 -0.93 -0.76 12.64
C THR A 47 -2.26 -0.41 13.29
N SER A 48 -3.33 -0.28 12.53
CA SER A 48 -4.68 -0.10 13.02
C SER A 48 -5.64 -0.45 11.89
N GLU A 49 -6.91 -0.17 12.10
CA GLU A 49 -7.92 -0.44 11.08
C GLU A 49 -7.67 0.36 9.80
N PHE A 50 -7.09 1.57 9.92
CA PHE A 50 -6.95 2.46 8.79
C PHE A 50 -5.50 2.85 8.50
N THR A 51 -4.55 2.42 9.31
CA THR A 51 -3.15 2.82 9.16
C THR A 51 -2.24 1.60 9.06
N CYS A 52 -1.08 1.81 8.47
CA CYS A 52 -0.12 0.73 8.25
C CYS A 52 1.29 1.29 8.12
N GLU A 53 2.24 0.36 8.12
CA GLU A 53 3.63 0.63 7.74
C GLU A 53 3.93 -0.14 6.48
N ILE A 54 4.83 0.38 5.67
CA ILE A 54 5.17 -0.24 4.40
C ILE A 54 6.68 -0.21 4.22
N LEU A 55 7.19 -1.31 3.66
CA LEU A 55 8.61 -1.47 3.36
C LEU A 55 8.74 -1.93 1.93
N TRP A 56 9.56 -1.23 1.15
CA TRP A 56 9.83 -1.61 -0.25
C TRP A 56 11.29 -2.03 -0.37
N ASN A 57 11.52 -3.04 -1.21
CA ASN A 57 12.84 -3.40 -1.71
C ASN A 57 12.72 -3.41 -3.23
N THR A 58 13.13 -2.34 -3.87
CA THR A 58 12.92 -2.15 -5.29
C THR A 58 14.18 -1.59 -5.91
N GLY A 59 14.56 -2.12 -7.07
CA GLY A 59 15.68 -1.60 -7.84
C GLY A 59 16.99 -1.57 -7.06
N GLY A 60 17.16 -2.45 -6.07
CA GLY A 60 18.36 -2.47 -5.25
C GLY A 60 18.33 -1.49 -4.10
N SER A 61 17.23 -0.77 -3.90
CA SER A 61 17.07 0.22 -2.84
C SER A 61 16.00 -0.20 -1.86
N THR A 62 16.14 0.25 -0.62
CA THR A 62 15.14 0.02 0.43
C THR A 62 14.52 1.35 0.82
N SER A 63 13.21 1.37 0.92
CA SER A 63 12.48 2.53 1.43
C SER A 63 11.40 2.06 2.39
N SER A 64 11.04 2.92 3.32
CA SER A 64 10.03 2.58 4.32
C SER A 64 9.17 3.79 4.60
N GLY A 65 7.96 3.54 5.09
CA GLY A 65 7.07 4.65 5.38
C GLY A 65 5.84 4.22 6.13
N ILE A 66 4.95 5.19 6.25
CA ILE A 66 3.64 5.00 6.86
C ILE A 66 2.59 5.11 5.77
N CYS A 67 1.47 4.42 5.99
CA CYS A 67 0.41 4.41 4.99
C CYS A 67 -0.94 4.43 5.65
N MET A 68 -1.96 4.80 4.88
CA MET A 68 -3.33 4.81 5.35
C MET A 68 -4.29 4.68 4.19
N ARG A 69 -5.51 4.29 4.51
CA ARG A 69 -6.55 4.03 3.52
C ARG A 69 -7.79 4.85 3.82
N ASN A 70 -8.43 5.34 2.77
CA ASN A 70 -9.76 5.93 2.84
C ASN A 70 -10.51 5.46 1.59
N GLY A 71 -11.49 4.55 1.78
CA GLY A 71 -12.18 3.96 0.64
C GLY A 71 -11.21 3.15 -0.21
N ASN A 72 -11.19 3.37 -1.50
CA ASN A 72 -10.21 2.73 -2.38
C ASN A 72 -8.99 3.60 -2.65
N ALA A 73 -8.82 4.69 -1.93
CA ALA A 73 -7.58 5.44 -1.95
C ALA A 73 -6.64 4.91 -0.89
N PHE A 74 -5.41 4.61 -1.25
CA PHE A 74 -4.39 4.11 -0.36
C PHE A 74 -3.14 4.93 -0.59
N THR A 75 -2.64 5.58 0.45
CA THR A 75 -1.55 6.53 0.29
C THR A 75 -0.45 6.23 1.30
N ALA A 76 0.77 6.59 0.92
CA ALA A 76 1.92 6.42 1.80
C ALA A 76 2.88 7.59 1.64
N ALA A 77 3.55 7.90 2.73
CA ALA A 77 4.72 8.78 2.72
C ALA A 77 5.91 7.89 3.05
N TYR A 78 6.99 8.02 2.29
CA TYR A 78 8.13 7.14 2.45
C TYR A 78 9.43 7.93 2.55
N GLU A 79 10.44 7.26 3.07
CA GLU A 79 11.79 7.79 3.14
C GLU A 79 12.75 6.80 2.49
N MET A 80 13.68 7.31 1.69
CA MET A 80 14.70 6.52 1.05
C MET A 80 15.99 7.35 1.00
N GLY A 81 17.00 6.90 1.76
CA GLY A 81 18.29 7.59 1.75
C GLY A 81 18.21 9.04 2.20
N GLY A 82 17.32 9.36 3.14
CA GLY A 82 17.15 10.72 3.64
C GLY A 82 16.19 11.57 2.83
N GLU A 83 15.67 11.04 1.74
CA GLU A 83 14.71 11.76 0.91
C GLU A 83 13.29 11.29 1.20
N ILE A 84 12.36 12.22 1.13
CA ILE A 84 10.96 11.95 1.44
C ILE A 84 10.18 11.93 0.14
N GLY A 85 9.25 10.96 0.02
CA GLY A 85 8.38 10.88 -1.13
C GLY A 85 6.97 10.54 -0.73
N LEU A 86 6.09 10.60 -1.73
CA LEU A 86 4.67 10.32 -1.57
C LEU A 86 4.23 9.37 -2.67
N VAL A 87 3.30 8.49 -2.33
CA VAL A 87 2.67 7.63 -3.32
C VAL A 87 1.18 7.55 -3.01
N ILE A 88 0.38 7.51 -4.07
CA ILE A 88 -1.06 7.31 -3.94
C ILE A 88 -1.47 6.21 -4.91
N TYR A 89 -2.24 5.26 -4.39
CA TYR A 89 -2.75 4.13 -5.16
C TYR A 89 -4.27 4.14 -5.16
N LEU A 90 -4.85 3.57 -6.20
CA LEU A 90 -6.25 3.16 -6.19
C LEU A 90 -6.29 1.64 -6.04
N ILE A 91 -7.08 1.18 -5.09
CA ILE A 91 -7.26 -0.25 -4.84
C ILE A 91 -8.20 -0.80 -5.90
N GLN A 92 -7.73 -1.77 -6.68
CA GLN A 92 -8.52 -2.37 -7.73
C GLN A 92 -9.35 -3.52 -7.17
N ASP A 93 -10.38 -3.92 -7.90
CA ASP A 93 -11.29 -4.99 -7.47
C ASP A 93 -10.56 -6.30 -7.22
N ASN A 94 -9.48 -6.55 -7.95
CA ASN A 94 -8.70 -7.79 -7.80
C ASN A 94 -7.63 -7.69 -6.72
N GLY A 95 -7.60 -6.60 -5.96
CA GLY A 95 -6.62 -6.42 -4.89
C GLY A 95 -5.31 -5.80 -5.32
N THR A 96 -5.13 -5.54 -6.60
CA THR A 96 -3.94 -4.85 -7.11
C THR A 96 -4.02 -3.37 -6.73
N LEU A 97 -2.89 -2.79 -6.40
CA LEU A 97 -2.77 -1.38 -6.08
C LEU A 97 -2.06 -0.69 -7.23
N GLU A 98 -2.71 0.30 -7.85
CA GLU A 98 -2.13 1.01 -8.99
C GLU A 98 -2.01 2.48 -8.66
N GLY A 99 -0.82 3.04 -8.83
CA GLY A 99 -0.60 4.39 -8.40
C GLY A 99 0.51 5.14 -9.06
N THR A 100 0.72 6.33 -8.53
CA THR A 100 1.78 7.24 -8.97
C THR A 100 2.51 7.73 -7.73
N TRP A 101 3.77 8.11 -7.93
CA TRP A 101 4.62 8.55 -6.83
C TRP A 101 5.51 9.71 -7.25
N THR A 102 5.98 10.45 -6.26
CA THR A 102 6.93 11.54 -6.47
C THR A 102 7.84 11.64 -5.27
N ALA A 103 8.80 12.54 -5.32
CA ALA A 103 9.75 12.75 -4.24
C ALA A 103 9.94 14.25 -4.03
N ALA A 104 10.38 14.62 -2.83
CA ALA A 104 10.62 16.02 -2.51
C ALA A 104 11.65 16.61 -3.47
N GLY A 105 11.35 17.80 -3.99
CA GLY A 105 12.24 18.48 -4.91
C GLY A 105 12.14 18.05 -6.36
N VAL A 106 11.22 17.12 -6.67
CA VAL A 106 11.06 16.59 -8.02
C VAL A 106 9.70 17.04 -8.56
N ASN A 107 9.69 17.57 -9.80
CA ASN A 107 8.46 18.01 -10.44
C ASN A 107 8.05 17.01 -11.52
N ALA A 108 8.04 15.73 -11.16
CA ALA A 108 7.69 14.66 -12.07
C ALA A 108 7.06 13.53 -11.26
N ILE A 109 6.45 12.58 -11.94
CA ILE A 109 5.86 11.41 -11.28
C ILE A 109 6.40 10.14 -11.90
N GLY A 110 6.48 9.10 -11.07
CA GLY A 110 6.65 7.73 -11.52
C GLY A 110 5.36 6.97 -11.34
N THR A 111 5.33 5.73 -11.80
CA THR A 111 4.17 4.86 -11.61
C THR A 111 4.57 3.65 -10.79
N GLU A 112 3.59 3.02 -10.15
CA GLU A 112 3.86 1.79 -9.42
C GLU A 112 2.61 0.96 -9.33
N THR A 113 2.76 -0.34 -9.59
CA THR A 113 1.71 -1.33 -9.41
C THR A 113 2.21 -2.34 -8.39
N MET A 114 1.39 -2.63 -7.39
CA MET A 114 1.67 -3.66 -6.40
C MET A 114 0.64 -4.76 -6.53
N THR A 115 1.10 -5.99 -6.75
CA THR A 115 0.24 -7.15 -6.95
C THR A 115 0.41 -8.08 -5.76
N PRO A 116 -0.70 -8.46 -5.08
CA PRO A 116 -0.60 -9.38 -3.95
C PRO A 116 0.08 -10.68 -4.36
N ASP A 117 0.95 -11.14 -3.49
CA ASP A 117 1.74 -12.35 -3.73
C ASP A 117 0.95 -13.60 -3.35
#